data_b631c2da9d7d566cd018623b53175d07
#
_entry.id   b631c2da9d7d566cd018623b53175d07
#
_cell.length_a   1.000
_cell.length_b   1.000
_cell.length_c   1.000
_cell.angle_alpha   90.00
_cell.angle_beta   90.00
_cell.angle_gamma   90.00
#
_symmetry.space_group_name_H-M   'P 1'
#
loop_
_entity.id
_entity.type
_entity.pdbx_description
1 polymer ?
#
loop_
_entity_poly.entity_id
_entity_poly.type
_entity_poly.pdbx_seq_one_letter_code
_entity_poly.pdbx_strand_id
1 'polypeptide(L)'
;MGQKVQITADAVQDKNYVGTVTRVSMKGASNGGTTTYPVTIRIDETDGLRPGMNANAEIVVAEAANALTVPNAAIVRGGYVLVTQDSPSASKADTTMEAPEGFVYVAVKTGVSDDDYTQIVSGIQEGDTIGYDPNSVSSDSYYDDGSGMMIF
;
A
#
# COMPACT_ATOMS: atom_id res chain seq x y z
N MET A 1 15.52 -12.54 -4.11
CA MET A 1 16.55 -12.38 -5.14
C MET A 1 15.85 -12.19 -6.47
N GLY A 2 16.40 -11.36 -7.38
CA GLY A 2 15.76 -11.06 -8.67
C GLY A 2 14.68 -9.97 -8.62
N GLN A 3 14.45 -9.35 -7.47
CA GLN A 3 13.49 -8.24 -7.33
C GLN A 3 14.03 -7.00 -8.05
N LYS A 4 13.12 -6.28 -8.70
CA LYS A 4 13.42 -4.97 -9.28
C LYS A 4 13.66 -3.95 -8.17
N VAL A 5 14.57 -3.03 -8.41
CA VAL A 5 14.91 -1.96 -7.49
C VAL A 5 14.89 -0.65 -8.25
N GLN A 6 14.19 0.32 -7.71
CA GLN A 6 14.30 1.71 -8.15
C GLN A 6 15.38 2.38 -7.29
N ILE A 7 16.30 3.10 -7.96
CA ILE A 7 17.45 3.69 -7.31
C ILE A 7 17.53 5.16 -7.68
N THR A 8 17.66 6.01 -6.68
CA THR A 8 17.91 7.44 -6.83
C THR A 8 19.23 7.79 -6.16
N ALA A 9 20.05 8.59 -6.80
CA ALA A 9 21.33 9.03 -6.26
C ALA A 9 21.28 10.54 -5.94
N ASP A 10 21.65 10.93 -4.74
CA ASP A 10 21.60 12.32 -4.27
C ASP A 10 22.42 13.27 -5.15
N ALA A 11 23.51 12.76 -5.73
CA ALA A 11 24.41 13.54 -6.57
C ALA A 11 23.99 13.64 -8.05
N VAL A 12 22.95 12.90 -8.48
CA VAL A 12 22.43 12.91 -9.83
C VAL A 12 20.94 13.14 -9.76
N GLN A 13 20.55 14.41 -9.71
CA GLN A 13 19.15 14.81 -9.65
C GLN A 13 18.44 14.46 -11.00
N ASP A 14 17.15 14.15 -10.91
CA ASP A 14 16.26 13.85 -12.05
C ASP A 14 16.56 12.57 -12.84
N LYS A 15 17.40 11.66 -12.30
CA LYS A 15 17.60 10.34 -12.89
C LYS A 15 17.20 9.22 -11.92
N ASN A 16 16.36 8.32 -12.43
CA ASN A 16 16.01 7.07 -11.78
C ASN A 16 16.74 5.94 -12.48
N TYR A 17 17.40 5.09 -11.70
CA TYR A 17 18.09 3.91 -12.20
C TYR A 17 17.29 2.67 -11.82
N VAL A 18 17.33 1.68 -12.67
CA VAL A 18 16.71 0.38 -12.40
C VAL A 18 17.81 -0.64 -12.13
N GLY A 19 17.67 -1.36 -11.03
CA GLY A 19 18.57 -2.43 -10.64
C GLY A 19 17.85 -3.72 -10.35
N THR A 20 18.64 -4.76 -10.07
CA THR A 20 18.13 -6.07 -9.68
C THR A 20 18.89 -6.54 -8.44
N VAL A 21 18.15 -7.04 -7.43
CA VAL A 21 18.74 -7.65 -6.23
C VAL A 21 19.45 -8.94 -6.62
N THR A 22 20.75 -8.98 -6.47
CA THR A 22 21.58 -10.15 -6.77
C THR A 22 21.93 -10.95 -5.53
N ARG A 23 22.06 -10.29 -4.38
CA ARG A 23 22.41 -10.94 -3.13
C ARG A 23 21.84 -10.20 -1.93
N VAL A 24 21.33 -10.95 -0.95
CA VAL A 24 20.96 -10.45 0.38
C VAL A 24 21.82 -11.18 1.39
N SER A 25 22.53 -10.43 2.25
CA SER A 25 23.33 -11.02 3.31
C SER A 25 22.43 -11.56 4.42
N MET A 26 22.66 -12.78 4.87
CA MET A 26 22.00 -13.34 6.05
C MET A 26 22.64 -12.84 7.36
N LYS A 27 23.83 -12.24 7.28
CA LYS A 27 24.54 -11.67 8.43
C LYS A 27 24.21 -10.18 8.53
N GLY A 28 23.44 -9.83 9.54
CA GLY A 28 23.17 -8.43 9.89
C GLY A 28 24.33 -7.79 10.62
N ALA A 29 24.48 -6.49 10.50
CA ALA A 29 25.33 -5.65 11.29
C ALA A 29 24.46 -4.80 12.23
N SER A 30 24.73 -4.85 13.54
CA SER A 30 24.01 -4.03 14.52
C SER A 30 24.85 -2.80 14.85
N ASN A 31 24.25 -1.64 14.75
CA ASN A 31 24.85 -0.35 15.13
C ASN A 31 23.78 0.50 15.82
N GLY A 32 24.06 0.90 17.07
CA GLY A 32 23.17 1.80 17.82
C GLY A 32 21.75 1.28 18.06
N GLY A 33 21.57 -0.05 18.16
CA GLY A 33 20.25 -0.67 18.39
C GLY A 33 19.46 -1.01 17.10
N THR A 34 19.98 -0.59 15.94
CA THR A 34 19.38 -0.93 14.64
C THR A 34 20.20 -2.02 13.95
N THR A 35 19.54 -3.05 13.46
CA THR A 35 20.17 -4.13 12.68
C THR A 35 19.93 -3.91 11.20
N THR A 36 20.99 -3.84 10.42
CA THR A 36 20.96 -3.68 8.97
C THR A 36 21.49 -4.94 8.27
N TYR A 37 20.93 -5.26 7.12
CA TYR A 37 21.35 -6.40 6.30
C TYR A 37 21.87 -5.87 4.95
N PRO A 38 23.15 -6.14 4.62
CA PRO A 38 23.71 -5.73 3.34
C PRO A 38 22.97 -6.40 2.16
N VAL A 39 22.56 -5.59 1.20
CA VAL A 39 21.94 -6.02 -0.05
C VAL A 39 22.84 -5.58 -1.21
N THR A 40 23.12 -6.51 -2.13
CA THR A 40 23.87 -6.20 -3.35
C THR A 40 22.89 -6.09 -4.52
N ILE A 41 22.93 -4.97 -5.21
CA ILE A 41 22.07 -4.66 -6.33
C ILE A 41 22.96 -4.45 -7.56
N ARG A 42 22.61 -5.08 -8.68
CA ARG A 42 23.25 -4.83 -9.96
C ARG A 42 22.46 -3.76 -10.73
N ILE A 43 23.15 -2.77 -11.20
CA ILE A 43 22.63 -1.71 -12.07
C ILE A 43 23.30 -1.88 -13.42
N ASP A 44 22.50 -1.99 -14.48
CA ASP A 44 23.05 -2.20 -15.84
C ASP A 44 23.38 -0.87 -16.53
N GLU A 45 22.65 0.21 -16.23
CA GLU A 45 22.91 1.55 -16.73
C GLU A 45 23.43 2.45 -15.60
N THR A 46 24.69 2.84 -15.67
CA THR A 46 25.38 3.60 -14.60
C THR A 46 25.76 5.01 -15.02
N ASP A 47 25.19 5.55 -16.10
CA ASP A 47 25.51 6.89 -16.59
C ASP A 47 25.31 7.97 -15.54
N GLY A 48 26.39 8.64 -15.17
CA GLY A 48 26.43 9.66 -14.11
C GLY A 48 26.71 9.12 -12.71
N LEU A 49 26.62 7.81 -12.46
CA LEU A 49 26.96 7.21 -11.18
C LEU A 49 28.47 7.08 -11.00
N ARG A 50 28.95 7.36 -9.80
CA ARG A 50 30.37 7.19 -9.43
C ARG A 50 30.49 6.42 -8.11
N PRO A 51 31.53 5.61 -7.94
CA PRO A 51 31.81 4.97 -6.65
C PRO A 51 31.89 5.98 -5.52
N GLY A 52 31.28 5.64 -4.38
CA GLY A 52 31.23 6.49 -3.19
C GLY A 52 30.04 7.45 -3.13
N MET A 53 29.16 7.46 -4.11
CA MET A 53 27.89 8.20 -4.03
C MET A 53 26.91 7.54 -3.09
N ASN A 54 26.16 8.35 -2.34
CA ASN A 54 24.98 7.88 -1.62
C ASN A 54 23.83 7.69 -2.58
N ALA A 55 23.06 6.63 -2.36
CA ALA A 55 21.87 6.32 -3.15
C ALA A 55 20.79 5.73 -2.25
N ASN A 56 19.55 6.04 -2.59
CA ASN A 56 18.37 5.41 -2.01
C ASN A 56 17.92 4.29 -2.95
N ALA A 57 17.60 3.13 -2.40
CA ALA A 57 17.17 1.96 -3.18
C ALA A 57 15.83 1.46 -2.64
N GLU A 58 14.81 1.50 -3.48
CA GLU A 58 13.48 1.01 -3.19
C GLU A 58 13.30 -0.35 -3.87
N ILE A 59 13.17 -1.40 -3.05
CA ILE A 59 13.04 -2.77 -3.54
C ILE A 59 11.56 -3.09 -3.70
N VAL A 60 11.12 -3.32 -4.94
CA VAL A 60 9.75 -3.77 -5.21
C VAL A 60 9.61 -5.22 -4.78
N VAL A 61 8.88 -5.44 -3.70
CA VAL A 61 8.69 -6.79 -3.12
C VAL A 61 7.47 -7.50 -3.69
N ALA A 62 6.45 -6.75 -4.11
CA ALA A 62 5.26 -7.24 -4.78
C ALA A 62 4.70 -6.15 -5.69
N GLU A 63 4.10 -6.56 -6.79
CA GLU A 63 3.45 -5.67 -7.75
C GLU A 63 2.16 -6.34 -8.22
N ALA A 64 1.08 -5.58 -8.28
CA ALA A 64 -0.20 -6.02 -8.81
C ALA A 64 -0.63 -5.06 -9.93
N ALA A 65 -0.35 -5.44 -11.18
CA ALA A 65 -0.76 -4.67 -12.34
C ALA A 65 -2.28 -4.73 -12.53
N ASN A 66 -2.90 -3.60 -12.90
CA ASN A 66 -4.35 -3.50 -13.14
C ASN A 66 -5.20 -3.93 -11.93
N ALA A 67 -4.74 -3.66 -10.73
CA ALA A 67 -5.45 -4.01 -9.51
C ALA A 67 -6.51 -2.97 -9.17
N LEU A 68 -7.68 -3.43 -8.72
CA LEU A 68 -8.62 -2.58 -8.02
C LEU A 68 -8.02 -2.25 -6.65
N THR A 69 -7.86 -0.98 -6.35
CA THR A 69 -7.29 -0.52 -5.08
C THR A 69 -8.24 0.40 -4.35
N VAL A 70 -8.17 0.38 -3.03
CA VAL A 70 -8.87 1.33 -2.17
C VAL A 70 -7.88 1.94 -1.18
N PRO A 71 -8.11 3.17 -0.70
CA PRO A 71 -7.32 3.74 0.39
C PRO A 71 -7.31 2.81 1.61
N ASN A 72 -6.19 2.72 2.32
CA ASN A 72 -6.08 1.88 3.52
C ASN A 72 -7.13 2.24 4.58
N ALA A 73 -7.49 3.52 4.67
CA ALA A 73 -8.55 4.03 5.54
C ALA A 73 -9.96 3.50 5.21
N ALA A 74 -10.19 3.03 3.99
CA ALA A 74 -11.48 2.50 3.58
C ALA A 74 -11.72 1.06 4.06
N ILE A 75 -10.67 0.37 4.51
CA ILE A 75 -10.78 -1.00 5.00
C ILE A 75 -11.00 -0.97 6.51
N VAL A 76 -12.17 -1.36 6.93
CA VAL A 76 -12.60 -1.32 8.33
C VAL A 76 -12.90 -2.70 8.88
N ARG A 77 -12.85 -2.83 10.20
CA ARG A 77 -13.28 -4.02 10.96
C ARG A 77 -12.69 -5.34 10.45
N GLY A 78 -11.41 -5.32 10.01
CA GLY A 78 -10.72 -6.56 9.67
C GLY A 78 -11.07 -7.16 8.30
N GLY A 79 -11.44 -6.33 7.33
CA GLY A 79 -11.65 -6.78 5.96
C GLY A 79 -13.02 -6.47 5.38
N TYR A 80 -13.60 -5.36 5.79
CA TYR A 80 -14.83 -4.84 5.20
C TYR A 80 -14.60 -3.47 4.60
N VAL A 81 -15.39 -3.14 3.59
CA VAL A 81 -15.47 -1.81 2.99
C VAL A 81 -16.92 -1.35 3.03
N LEU A 82 -17.14 -0.08 3.38
CA LEU A 82 -18.45 0.54 3.27
C LEU A 82 -18.70 0.90 1.82
N VAL A 83 -19.81 0.42 1.26
CA VAL A 83 -20.29 0.81 -0.06
C VAL A 83 -21.68 1.43 0.06
N THR A 84 -22.06 2.32 -0.85
CA THR A 84 -23.42 2.83 -0.89
C THR A 84 -24.40 1.73 -1.28
N GLN A 85 -25.64 1.84 -0.80
CA GLN A 85 -26.69 0.84 -1.09
C GLN A 85 -27.01 0.72 -2.59
N ASP A 86 -26.72 1.76 -3.37
CA ASP A 86 -26.91 1.78 -4.83
C ASP A 86 -25.73 1.18 -5.59
N SER A 87 -24.64 0.85 -4.91
CA SER A 87 -23.45 0.25 -5.53
C SER A 87 -23.71 -1.16 -6.04
N PRO A 88 -23.11 -1.56 -7.16
CA PRO A 88 -23.23 -2.91 -7.71
C PRO A 88 -22.94 -4.03 -6.72
N SER A 89 -21.98 -3.81 -5.82
CA SER A 89 -21.60 -4.80 -4.81
C SER A 89 -22.44 -4.77 -3.54
N ALA A 90 -23.40 -3.87 -3.41
CA ALA A 90 -24.30 -3.82 -2.23
C ALA A 90 -25.11 -5.11 -2.02
N SER A 91 -25.35 -5.86 -3.09
CA SER A 91 -26.01 -7.19 -3.01
C SER A 91 -25.20 -8.25 -2.24
N LYS A 92 -23.91 -8.01 -2.00
CA LYS A 92 -23.01 -8.87 -1.24
C LYS A 92 -22.84 -8.40 0.22
N ALA A 93 -23.70 -7.48 0.67
CA ALA A 93 -23.62 -6.90 1.99
C ALA A 93 -23.73 -7.94 3.10
N ASP A 94 -22.95 -7.76 4.15
CA ASP A 94 -23.11 -8.49 5.39
C ASP A 94 -24.24 -7.84 6.21
N THR A 95 -25.39 -8.48 6.20
CA THR A 95 -26.60 -8.00 6.88
C THR A 95 -26.55 -8.16 8.39
N THR A 96 -25.52 -8.81 8.93
CA THR A 96 -25.33 -8.97 10.38
C THR A 96 -24.65 -7.76 11.01
N MET A 97 -24.12 -6.86 10.17
CA MET A 97 -23.41 -5.66 10.61
C MET A 97 -24.28 -4.42 10.39
N GLU A 98 -24.44 -3.63 11.45
CA GLU A 98 -25.12 -2.34 11.37
C GLU A 98 -24.18 -1.30 10.71
N ALA A 99 -24.61 -0.75 9.59
CA ALA A 99 -23.87 0.25 8.83
C ALA A 99 -24.54 1.63 8.96
N PRO A 100 -23.81 2.72 8.73
CA PRO A 100 -24.40 4.05 8.64
C PRO A 100 -25.49 4.13 7.57
N GLU A 101 -26.42 5.09 7.75
CA GLU A 101 -27.54 5.27 6.83
C GLU A 101 -27.04 5.49 5.39
N GLY A 102 -27.63 4.78 4.43
CA GLY A 102 -27.24 4.83 3.01
C GLY A 102 -26.05 3.94 2.64
N PHE A 103 -25.42 3.25 3.60
CA PHE A 103 -24.27 2.38 3.38
C PHE A 103 -24.54 0.94 3.83
N VAL A 104 -23.69 0.04 3.33
CA VAL A 104 -23.65 -1.36 3.74
C VAL A 104 -22.19 -1.83 3.81
N TYR A 105 -21.92 -2.78 4.70
CA TYR A 105 -20.61 -3.42 4.79
C TYR A 105 -20.51 -4.57 3.79
N VAL A 106 -19.46 -4.56 2.97
CA VAL A 106 -19.16 -5.67 2.07
C VAL A 106 -17.81 -6.25 2.49
N ALA A 107 -17.79 -7.56 2.70
CA ALA A 107 -16.56 -8.28 3.00
C ALA A 107 -15.65 -8.30 1.78
N VAL A 108 -14.38 -7.93 1.97
CA VAL A 108 -13.40 -7.91 0.91
C VAL A 108 -12.22 -8.82 1.21
N LYS A 109 -11.65 -9.39 0.16
CA LYS A 109 -10.38 -10.08 0.23
C LYS A 109 -9.30 -9.14 -0.30
N THR A 110 -8.34 -8.83 0.55
CA THR A 110 -7.22 -7.95 0.23
C THR A 110 -6.05 -8.72 -0.39
N GLY A 111 -5.25 -8.04 -1.18
CA GLY A 111 -4.02 -8.55 -1.76
C GLY A 111 -2.80 -7.77 -1.25
N VAL A 112 -2.02 -7.24 -2.20
CA VAL A 112 -0.84 -6.40 -1.89
C VAL A 112 -1.29 -5.05 -1.36
N SER A 113 -0.55 -4.49 -0.40
CA SER A 113 -0.77 -3.14 0.12
C SER A 113 0.54 -2.36 0.15
N ASP A 114 0.42 -1.05 0.03
CA ASP A 114 1.47 -0.08 0.31
C ASP A 114 1.05 0.85 1.46
N ASP A 115 1.74 1.99 1.62
CA ASP A 115 1.48 2.92 2.71
C ASP A 115 0.12 3.63 2.58
N ASP A 116 -0.42 3.78 1.36
CA ASP A 116 -1.63 4.54 1.07
C ASP A 116 -2.81 3.66 0.62
N TYR A 117 -2.54 2.59 -0.13
CA TYR A 117 -3.56 1.79 -0.80
C TYR A 117 -3.41 0.30 -0.56
N THR A 118 -4.55 -0.38 -0.56
CA THR A 118 -4.63 -1.84 -0.53
C THR A 118 -5.36 -2.37 -1.75
N GLN A 119 -4.79 -3.38 -2.39
CA GLN A 119 -5.43 -4.12 -3.46
C GLN A 119 -6.64 -4.90 -2.95
N ILE A 120 -7.73 -4.83 -3.69
CA ILE A 120 -8.90 -5.68 -3.49
C ILE A 120 -8.91 -6.80 -4.54
N VAL A 121 -8.83 -8.03 -4.06
CA VAL A 121 -8.87 -9.23 -4.91
C VAL A 121 -10.32 -9.65 -5.20
N SER A 122 -11.21 -9.46 -4.24
CA SER A 122 -12.64 -9.76 -4.38
C SER A 122 -13.46 -9.05 -3.31
N GLY A 123 -14.76 -8.98 -3.52
CA GLY A 123 -15.74 -8.33 -2.65
C GLY A 123 -16.43 -7.19 -3.38
N ILE A 124 -15.71 -6.13 -3.62
CA ILE A 124 -16.17 -4.97 -4.39
C ILE A 124 -15.66 -5.01 -5.83
N GLN A 125 -16.18 -4.14 -6.68
CA GLN A 125 -15.84 -4.05 -8.09
C GLN A 125 -15.74 -2.58 -8.54
N GLU A 126 -15.18 -2.38 -9.72
CA GLU A 126 -15.11 -1.07 -10.34
C GLU A 126 -16.52 -0.49 -10.55
N GLY A 127 -16.69 0.78 -10.21
CA GLY A 127 -17.98 1.47 -10.22
C GLY A 127 -18.72 1.45 -8.88
N ASP A 128 -18.22 0.76 -7.86
CA ASP A 128 -18.76 0.89 -6.50
C ASP A 128 -18.36 2.25 -5.91
N THR A 129 -19.31 2.89 -5.24
CA THR A 129 -19.03 4.11 -4.45
C THR A 129 -18.74 3.70 -3.02
N ILE A 130 -17.54 4.02 -2.54
CA ILE A 130 -17.08 3.68 -1.20
C ILE A 130 -17.15 4.90 -0.27
N GLY A 131 -17.50 4.64 1.00
CA GLY A 131 -17.44 5.63 2.06
C GLY A 131 -16.30 5.33 3.02
N TYR A 132 -15.50 6.32 3.37
CA TYR A 132 -14.45 6.18 4.38
C TYR A 132 -14.13 7.52 5.04
N ASP A 133 -13.56 7.46 6.25
CA ASP A 133 -13.02 8.63 6.94
C ASP A 133 -11.51 8.74 6.64
N PRO A 134 -11.07 9.79 5.93
CA PRO A 134 -9.67 9.96 5.58
C PRO A 134 -8.76 10.20 6.81
N ASN A 135 -9.34 10.56 7.96
CA ASN A 135 -8.58 10.78 9.20
C ASN A 135 -8.47 9.52 10.08
N SER A 136 -9.11 8.41 9.69
CA SER A 136 -9.09 7.16 10.47
C SER A 136 -7.79 6.35 10.36
N VAL A 137 -6.78 6.88 9.68
CA VAL A 137 -5.46 6.23 9.50
C VAL A 137 -4.55 6.49 10.71
N SER A 138 -4.99 6.16 11.88
CA SER A 138 -4.09 5.78 13.00
C SER A 138 -4.87 5.54 14.29
N SER A 139 -4.64 4.35 14.85
CA SER A 139 -4.83 3.96 16.25
C SER A 139 -6.23 3.98 16.85
N ASP A 140 -6.62 2.82 17.36
CA ASP A 140 -7.51 2.63 18.50
C ASP A 140 -7.88 3.93 19.24
N SER A 141 -8.96 4.56 18.83
CA SER A 141 -9.64 5.55 19.64
C SER A 141 -11.10 5.60 19.21
N TYR A 142 -11.94 4.95 19.97
CA TYR A 142 -13.37 5.23 20.03
C TYR A 142 -13.56 6.67 20.48
N TYR A 143 -13.90 7.56 19.58
CA TYR A 143 -14.72 8.73 19.85
C TYR A 143 -15.51 9.08 18.59
N ASP A 144 -16.81 8.90 18.72
CA ASP A 144 -17.84 9.43 17.84
C ASP A 144 -17.77 10.96 17.89
N ASP A 145 -17.33 11.57 16.81
CA ASP A 145 -17.55 12.99 16.53
C ASP A 145 -17.92 13.13 15.06
N GLY A 146 -19.13 13.62 14.83
CA GLY A 146 -19.83 13.70 13.56
C GLY A 146 -19.17 14.57 12.47
N SER A 147 -17.96 14.22 12.04
CA SER A 147 -17.25 14.90 10.95
C SER A 147 -17.28 14.06 9.67
N GLY A 148 -17.85 14.66 8.70
CA GLY A 148 -18.03 14.42 7.28
C GLY A 148 -17.36 13.23 6.63
N MET A 149 -18.17 12.24 6.27
CA MET A 149 -17.84 11.13 5.38
C MET A 149 -17.60 11.65 3.96
N MET A 150 -16.42 11.40 3.39
CA MET A 150 -16.18 11.68 1.96
C MET A 150 -16.67 10.52 1.10
N ILE A 151 -17.36 10.87 0.01
CA ILE A 151 -17.90 9.95 -1.00
C ILE A 151 -17.09 10.17 -2.29
N PHE A 152 -16.57 9.12 -2.86
CA PHE A 152 -15.91 9.13 -4.17
C PHE A 152 -16.49 8.06 -5.08
#